data_c7587858db993d47bc3e785717adf910
#
_entry.id   c7587858db993d47bc3e785717adf910
#
_cell.length_a   1.000
_cell.length_b   1.000
_cell.length_c   1.000
_cell.angle_alpha   90.00
_cell.angle_beta   90.00
_cell.angle_gamma   90.00
#
_symmetry.space_group_name_H-M   'P 1'
#
loop_
_entity.id
_entity.type
_entity.pdbx_description
1 polymer ?
#
loop_
_entity_poly.entity_id
_entity_poly.type
_entity_poly.pdbx_seq_one_letter_code
_entity_poly.pdbx_strand_id
1 'polypeptide(L)'
;VLLTDEAADDLLRIEDFTIERELASATPDLDVVRRLRDAVDRALRLLEFSPYSCRKAARALNDKQRELIVPFGSAGLVAAFEVRGDIVRVGAIRHQLEQDFH
;
A
#
# COMPACT_ATOMS: atom_id res chain seq x y z
N VAL A 1 8.78 -11.02 2.37
CA VAL A 1 8.30 -9.85 1.61
C VAL A 1 9.39 -8.78 1.59
N LEU A 2 9.71 -8.31 0.41
CA LEU A 2 10.68 -7.23 0.22
C LEU A 2 9.98 -5.99 -0.32
N LEU A 3 10.37 -4.81 0.19
CA LEU A 3 9.96 -3.53 -0.37
C LEU A 3 11.10 -2.98 -1.22
N THR A 4 10.78 -2.56 -2.44
CA THR A 4 11.77 -1.83 -3.24
C THR A 4 12.00 -0.44 -2.64
N ASP A 5 13.07 0.23 -3.05
CA ASP A 5 13.33 1.61 -2.61
C ASP A 5 12.18 2.53 -3.02
N GLU A 6 11.62 2.32 -4.21
CA GLU A 6 10.46 3.09 -4.68
C GLU A 6 9.24 2.86 -3.78
N ALA A 7 8.98 1.62 -3.37
CA ALA A 7 7.85 1.33 -2.49
C ALA A 7 8.05 1.95 -1.10
N ALA A 8 9.28 1.93 -0.58
CA ALA A 8 9.60 2.57 0.69
C ALA A 8 9.40 4.08 0.62
N ASP A 9 9.84 4.71 -0.48
CA ASP A 9 9.62 6.14 -0.71
C ASP A 9 8.13 6.46 -0.87
N ASP A 10 7.38 5.59 -1.54
CA ASP A 10 5.93 5.73 -1.66
C ASP A 10 5.25 5.75 -0.28
N LEU A 11 5.68 4.88 0.64
CA LEU A 11 5.13 4.86 2.00
C LEU A 11 5.41 6.17 2.74
N LEU A 12 6.62 6.70 2.63
CA LEU A 12 6.97 7.97 3.27
C LEU A 12 6.11 9.11 2.72
N ARG A 13 5.91 9.13 1.42
CA ARG A 13 5.07 10.14 0.77
C ARG A 13 3.61 10.02 1.21
N ILE A 14 3.10 8.81 1.34
CA ILE A 14 1.73 8.56 1.81
C ILE A 14 1.58 8.98 3.28
N GLU A 15 2.58 8.70 4.12
CA GLU A 15 2.58 9.16 5.51
C GLU A 15 2.52 10.70 5.58
N ASP A 16 3.35 11.39 4.80
CA ASP A 16 3.36 12.85 4.77
C ASP A 16 2.03 13.42 4.29
N PHE A 17 1.47 12.86 3.23
CA PHE A 17 0.16 13.25 2.72
C PHE A 17 -0.94 13.06 3.77
N THR A 18 -0.89 11.94 4.49
CA THR A 18 -1.88 11.61 5.52
C THR A 18 -1.79 12.60 6.69
N ILE A 19 -0.57 12.94 7.12
CA ILE A 19 -0.35 13.94 8.17
C ILE A 19 -0.89 15.30 7.75
N GLU A 20 -0.57 15.74 6.54
CA GLU A 20 -1.03 17.03 6.02
C GLU A 20 -2.55 17.13 5.99
N ARG A 21 -3.22 16.07 5.54
CA ARG A 21 -4.69 16.03 5.54
C ARG A 21 -5.25 16.12 6.94
N GLU A 22 -4.62 15.41 7.90
CA GLU A 22 -5.09 15.40 9.27
C GLU A 22 -4.91 16.77 9.93
N LEU A 23 -3.78 17.41 9.69
CA LEU A 23 -3.51 18.75 10.23
C LEU A 23 -4.47 19.82 9.66
N ALA A 24 -4.98 19.60 8.45
CA ALA A 24 -5.96 20.50 7.85
C ALA A 24 -7.39 20.25 8.34
N SER A 25 -7.61 19.18 9.09
CA SER A 25 -8.92 18.83 9.65
C SER A 25 -9.25 19.72 10.86
N ALA A 26 -10.55 19.88 11.13
CA ALA A 26 -11.02 20.62 12.30
C ALA A 26 -10.65 19.91 13.61
N THR A 27 -10.53 18.59 13.59
CA THR A 27 -10.20 17.77 14.76
C THR A 27 -9.06 16.80 14.40
N PRO A 28 -7.81 17.28 14.35
CA PRO A 28 -6.69 16.44 13.95
C PRO A 28 -6.49 15.23 14.86
N ASP A 29 -6.27 14.07 14.24
CA ASP A 29 -5.93 12.83 14.93
C ASP A 29 -4.47 12.49 14.67
N LEU A 30 -3.60 12.80 15.64
CA LEU A 30 -2.16 12.59 15.50
C LEU A 30 -1.76 11.11 15.56
N ASP A 31 -2.71 10.22 15.87
CA ASP A 31 -2.47 8.77 15.89
C ASP A 31 -2.65 8.12 14.51
N VAL A 32 -3.00 8.91 13.51
CA VAL A 32 -3.32 8.42 12.16
C VAL A 32 -2.14 7.68 11.51
N VAL A 33 -0.91 8.16 11.72
CA VAL A 33 0.28 7.53 11.14
C VAL A 33 0.52 6.14 11.71
N ARG A 34 0.30 5.98 13.02
CA ARG A 34 0.42 4.66 13.65
C ARG A 34 -0.60 3.69 13.06
N ARG A 35 -1.86 4.13 12.90
CA ARG A 35 -2.89 3.28 12.30
C ARG A 35 -2.57 2.93 10.85
N LEU A 36 -2.00 3.87 10.10
CA LEU A 36 -1.55 3.62 8.73
C LEU A 36 -0.46 2.55 8.69
N ARG A 37 0.56 2.68 9.54
CA ARG A 37 1.64 1.70 9.64
C ARG A 37 1.13 0.33 10.03
N ASP A 38 0.22 0.26 10.99
CA ASP A 38 -0.38 -1.00 11.42
C ASP A 38 -1.16 -1.67 10.29
N ALA A 39 -1.90 -0.89 9.50
CA ALA A 39 -2.65 -1.41 8.36
C ALA A 39 -1.71 -1.99 7.30
N VAL A 40 -0.61 -1.29 7.00
CA VAL A 40 0.39 -1.75 6.04
C VAL A 40 1.08 -3.03 6.56
N ASP A 41 1.46 -3.06 7.82
CA ASP A 41 2.10 -4.24 8.41
C ASP A 41 1.21 -5.47 8.33
N ARG A 42 -0.08 -5.33 8.64
CA ARG A 42 -1.01 -6.45 8.53
C ARG A 42 -1.14 -6.94 7.09
N ALA A 43 -1.16 -6.01 6.14
CA ALA A 43 -1.26 -6.34 4.73
C ALA A 43 -0.01 -7.08 4.25
N LEU A 44 1.18 -6.63 4.64
CA LEU A 44 2.43 -7.29 4.28
C LEU A 44 2.53 -8.70 4.86
N ARG A 45 2.01 -8.90 6.07
CA ARG A 45 1.94 -10.25 6.66
C ARG A 45 1.03 -11.17 5.86
N LEU A 46 -0.08 -10.65 5.37
CA LEU A 46 -0.97 -11.44 4.50
C LEU A 46 -0.22 -11.91 3.25
N LEU A 47 0.62 -11.07 2.67
CA LEU A 47 1.41 -11.44 1.50
C LEU A 47 2.41 -12.55 1.78
N GLU A 48 2.90 -12.68 3.00
CA GLU A 48 3.80 -13.77 3.36
C GLU A 48 3.10 -15.12 3.31
N PHE A 49 1.79 -15.15 3.62
CA PHE A 49 1.02 -16.40 3.71
C PHE A 49 0.28 -16.74 2.43
N SER A 50 -0.26 -15.74 1.74
CA SER A 50 -1.18 -16.00 0.64
C SER A 50 -1.06 -14.96 -0.48
N PRO A 51 0.12 -14.84 -1.12
CA PRO A 51 0.28 -13.81 -2.16
C PRO A 51 -0.63 -14.03 -3.36
N TYR A 52 -0.98 -15.28 -3.68
CA TYR A 52 -1.83 -15.60 -4.82
C TYR A 52 -3.33 -15.46 -4.54
N SER A 53 -3.72 -15.15 -3.30
CA SER A 53 -5.11 -14.83 -2.99
C SER A 53 -5.49 -13.41 -3.37
N CYS A 54 -4.49 -12.56 -3.70
CA CYS A 54 -4.73 -11.19 -4.15
C CYS A 54 -5.09 -11.16 -5.63
N ARG A 55 -5.77 -10.07 -6.04
CA ARG A 55 -6.18 -9.92 -7.44
C ARG A 55 -4.97 -9.67 -8.34
N LYS A 56 -5.11 -9.98 -9.62
CA LYS A 56 -4.11 -9.61 -10.62
C LYS A 56 -4.09 -8.10 -10.78
N ALA A 57 -2.91 -7.53 -11.03
CA ALA A 57 -2.79 -6.12 -11.36
C ALA A 57 -3.55 -5.82 -12.67
N ALA A 58 -4.18 -4.63 -12.74
CA ALA A 58 -4.99 -4.25 -13.90
C ALA A 58 -4.19 -4.22 -15.20
N ARG A 59 -2.88 -3.98 -15.11
CA ARG A 59 -1.96 -3.95 -16.27
C ARG A 59 -0.91 -5.04 -16.19
N ALA A 60 -1.27 -6.17 -15.59
CA ALA A 60 -0.33 -7.28 -15.43
C ALA A 60 0.08 -7.85 -16.79
N LEU A 61 1.39 -8.04 -16.99
CA LEU A 61 1.94 -8.73 -18.15
C LEU A 61 1.91 -10.24 -17.96
N ASN A 62 1.75 -10.71 -16.71
CA ASN A 62 1.69 -12.13 -16.37
C ASN A 62 0.99 -12.31 -15.04
N ASP A 63 0.74 -13.56 -14.63
CA ASP A 63 0.03 -13.91 -13.41
C ASP A 63 0.81 -13.59 -12.13
N LYS A 64 2.09 -13.23 -12.25
CA LYS A 64 2.93 -12.93 -11.09
C LYS A 64 2.76 -11.50 -10.60
N GLN A 65 2.21 -10.61 -11.42
CA GLN A 65 1.96 -9.22 -11.06
C GLN A 65 0.57 -9.08 -10.46
N ARG A 66 0.50 -8.66 -9.20
CA ARG A 66 -0.73 -8.61 -8.42
C ARG A 66 -0.85 -7.31 -7.65
N GLU A 67 -2.03 -7.07 -7.16
CA GLU A 67 -2.35 -5.91 -6.33
C GLU A 67 -3.01 -6.35 -5.04
N LEU A 68 -2.62 -5.71 -3.95
CA LEU A 68 -3.27 -5.86 -2.65
C LEU A 68 -3.92 -4.54 -2.28
N ILE A 69 -5.20 -4.60 -1.94
CA ILE A 69 -5.90 -3.44 -1.39
C ILE A 69 -5.70 -3.43 0.12
N VAL A 70 -5.20 -2.30 0.62
CA VAL A 70 -5.01 -2.10 2.06
C VAL A 70 -6.08 -1.13 2.53
N PRO A 71 -7.10 -1.61 3.27
CA PRO A 71 -8.14 -0.72 3.79
C PRO A 71 -7.54 0.28 4.77
N PHE A 72 -7.83 1.56 4.55
CA PHE A 72 -7.40 2.61 5.46
C PHE A 72 -8.29 3.84 5.27
N GLY A 73 -9.02 4.21 6.31
CA GLY A 73 -9.94 5.34 6.24
C GLY A 73 -11.07 5.11 5.24
N SER A 74 -11.52 6.17 4.59
CA SER A 74 -12.57 6.13 3.56
C SER A 74 -12.04 5.72 2.19
N ALA A 75 -10.75 5.83 1.99
CA ALA A 75 -10.05 5.34 0.81
C ALA A 75 -9.13 4.20 1.24
N GLY A 76 -8.30 3.70 0.40
CA GLY A 76 -7.35 2.66 0.77
C GLY A 76 -6.03 2.91 0.09
N LEU A 77 -5.11 1.99 0.29
CA LEU A 77 -3.86 1.95 -0.44
C LEU A 77 -3.90 0.78 -1.40
N VAL A 78 -3.16 0.88 -2.48
CA VAL A 78 -2.98 -0.21 -3.43
C VAL A 78 -1.49 -0.53 -3.46
N ALA A 79 -1.14 -1.75 -3.07
CA ALA A 79 0.23 -2.23 -3.13
C ALA A 79 0.38 -3.13 -4.35
N ALA A 80 1.22 -2.71 -5.30
CA ALA A 80 1.54 -3.52 -6.46
C ALA A 80 2.76 -4.38 -6.15
N PHE A 81 2.64 -5.69 -6.36
CA PHE A 81 3.72 -6.61 -6.04
C PHE A 81 3.86 -7.68 -7.09
N GLU A 82 5.00 -8.34 -7.07
CA GLU A 82 5.33 -9.44 -7.95
C GLU A 82 5.80 -10.62 -7.12
N VAL A 83 5.40 -11.84 -7.52
CA VAL A 83 5.83 -13.07 -6.87
C VAL A 83 6.83 -13.77 -7.76
N ARG A 84 8.03 -14.03 -7.21
CA ARG A 84 9.09 -14.78 -7.89
C ARG A 84 9.62 -15.85 -6.95
N GLY A 85 9.25 -17.11 -7.23
CA GLY A 85 9.59 -18.22 -6.34
C GLY A 85 9.01 -17.98 -4.94
N ASP A 86 9.87 -17.96 -3.94
CA ASP A 86 9.47 -17.73 -2.55
C ASP A 86 9.50 -16.26 -2.15
N ILE A 87 9.84 -15.36 -3.10
CA ILE A 87 10.03 -13.95 -2.82
C ILE A 87 8.82 -13.16 -3.32
N VAL A 88 8.24 -12.35 -2.44
CA VAL A 88 7.23 -11.35 -2.79
C VAL A 88 7.90 -9.98 -2.74
N ARG A 89 7.91 -9.28 -3.86
CA ARG A 89 8.54 -7.97 -3.98
C ARG A 89 7.49 -6.91 -4.25
N VAL A 90 7.31 -6.00 -3.29
CA VAL A 90 6.40 -4.86 -3.43
C VAL A 90 7.15 -3.74 -4.14
N GLY A 91 6.70 -3.38 -5.33
CA GLY A 91 7.37 -2.40 -6.19
C GLY A 91 6.79 -1.01 -6.12
N ALA A 92 5.53 -0.86 -5.72
CA ALA A 92 4.88 0.44 -5.62
C ALA A 92 3.73 0.38 -4.64
N ILE A 93 3.47 1.51 -3.97
CA ILE A 93 2.31 1.67 -3.11
C ILE A 93 1.68 3.02 -3.45
N ARG A 94 0.36 3.01 -3.70
CA ARG A 94 -0.38 4.20 -4.08
C ARG A 94 -1.56 4.39 -3.13
N HIS A 95 -1.86 5.64 -2.82
CA HIS A 95 -3.13 6.00 -2.21
C HIS A 95 -4.19 5.97 -3.30
N GLN A 96 -5.37 5.40 -3.01
CA GLN A 96 -6.43 5.30 -4.02
C GLN A 96 -6.82 6.67 -4.58
N LEU A 97 -6.81 7.71 -3.75
CA LEU A 97 -7.11 9.07 -4.20
C LEU A 97 -6.06 9.61 -5.17
N GLU A 98 -4.79 9.23 -5.01
CA GLU A 98 -3.72 9.65 -5.92
C GLU A 98 -3.88 9.02 -7.30
N GLN A 99 -4.38 7.79 -7.37
CA GLN A 99 -4.60 7.12 -8.65
C GLN A 99 -5.62 7.84 -9.51
N ASP A 100 -6.56 8.54 -8.88
CA ASP A 100 -7.61 9.26 -9.60
C ASP A 100 -7.10 10.53 -10.28
N PHE A 101 -5.87 10.93 -10.00
CA PHE A 101 -5.27 12.13 -10.59
C PHE A 101 -4.35 11.84 -11.78
N HIS A 102 -4.27 10.60 -12.20
CA HIS A 102 -3.38 10.19 -13.32
C HIS A 102 -4.12 9.97 -14.63
#